data_92a0d264000a16f67a7fb4eafc51dec7
#
_entry.id   92a0d264000a16f67a7fb4eafc51dec7
#
_cell.length_a   1.000
_cell.length_b   1.000
_cell.length_c   1.000
_cell.angle_alpha   90.00
_cell.angle_beta   90.00
_cell.angle_gamma   90.00
#
_symmetry.space_group_name_H-M   'P 1'
#
loop_
_entity.id
_entity.type
_entity.pdbx_description
1 polymer ?
#
loop_
_entity_poly.entity_id
_entity_poly.type
_entity_poly.pdbx_seq_one_letter_code
_entity_poly.pdbx_strand_id
1 'polypeptide(L)'
;MQQLSRSLSANLAQLKDSFGQSADFYSKQVQLYGCPCAILLFDGMASLSSLWTVLLDAASRHTPAAAQSKLEGEQVFALIFHQSDLPAESTPVADMADLVRRMTAGMAVLLMDGCDRGIAFSVQNLKFRSVGEPEGEGNLRGSREGFSDLLRINLSLLRRLIRTEALVQEVAQADTPMATEYALCYCKGKVSPQALEYVRKALTAAKPAMLLDSSYFLPWLLPASFRLFTPVSYTQRPA
;
A
#
# COMPACT_ATOMS: atom_id res chain seq x y z
N MET A 1 14.29 14.37 13.30
CA MET A 1 13.08 13.98 12.52
C MET A 1 12.97 14.96 11.37
N GLN A 2 12.78 14.47 10.14
CA GLN A 2 12.68 15.34 8.97
C GLN A 2 11.26 15.88 8.90
N GLN A 3 11.11 17.19 9.06
CA GLN A 3 9.81 17.87 8.93
C GLN A 3 9.29 17.75 7.49
N LEU A 4 7.99 17.83 7.32
CA LEU A 4 7.38 17.91 5.99
C LEU A 4 7.78 19.24 5.34
N SER A 5 8.12 19.17 4.06
CA SER A 5 8.41 20.36 3.25
C SER A 5 7.10 21.04 2.87
N ARG A 6 7.11 22.38 2.78
CA ARG A 6 6.01 23.12 2.18
C ARG A 6 5.83 22.81 0.70
N SER A 7 6.86 22.33 0.03
CA SER A 7 6.76 21.88 -1.36
C SER A 7 6.17 20.47 -1.44
N LEU A 8 4.98 20.36 -1.97
CA LEU A 8 4.31 19.07 -2.21
C LEU A 8 5.17 18.15 -3.08
N SER A 9 5.80 18.70 -4.12
CA SER A 9 6.65 17.94 -5.04
C SER A 9 7.87 17.31 -4.35
N ALA A 10 8.49 18.03 -3.38
CA ALA A 10 9.61 17.51 -2.60
C ALA A 10 9.19 16.34 -1.71
N ASN A 11 8.06 16.46 -1.01
CA ASN A 11 7.51 15.37 -0.20
C ASN A 11 7.16 14.14 -1.04
N LEU A 12 6.54 14.35 -2.21
CA LEU A 12 6.19 13.25 -3.12
C LEU A 12 7.43 12.57 -3.71
N ALA A 13 8.49 13.31 -4.02
CA ALA A 13 9.74 12.74 -4.51
C ALA A 13 10.36 11.80 -3.46
N GLN A 14 10.42 12.23 -2.20
CA GLN A 14 10.93 11.41 -1.10
C GLN A 14 10.09 10.15 -0.87
N LEU A 15 8.76 10.26 -0.92
CA LEU A 15 7.86 9.11 -0.75
C LEU A 15 7.98 8.13 -1.91
N LYS A 16 8.17 8.62 -3.14
CA LYS A 16 8.41 7.77 -4.31
C LYS A 16 9.74 7.03 -4.22
N ASP A 17 10.79 7.65 -3.68
CA ASP A 17 12.07 6.98 -3.44
C ASP A 17 11.90 5.86 -2.40
N SER A 18 11.16 6.10 -1.34
CA SER A 18 10.91 5.10 -0.29
C SER A 18 10.00 3.97 -0.75
N PHE A 19 8.88 4.27 -1.40
CA PHE A 19 7.78 3.32 -1.69
C PHE A 19 7.52 3.06 -3.18
N GLY A 20 8.13 3.80 -4.09
CA GLY A 20 7.77 3.78 -5.52
C GLY A 20 7.97 2.43 -6.23
N GLN A 21 8.70 1.49 -5.60
CA GLN A 21 8.84 0.12 -6.09
C GLN A 21 7.74 -0.84 -5.56
N SER A 22 6.90 -0.38 -4.63
CA SER A 22 5.84 -1.21 -4.05
C SER A 22 4.51 -0.93 -4.76
N ALA A 23 3.91 -1.97 -5.32
CA ALA A 23 2.69 -1.89 -6.12
C ALA A 23 1.46 -1.46 -5.32
N ASP A 24 1.50 -1.61 -4.00
CA ASP A 24 0.42 -1.19 -3.10
C ASP A 24 0.50 0.28 -2.69
N PHE A 25 1.61 0.99 -3.00
CA PHE A 25 1.72 2.42 -2.73
C PHE A 25 0.91 3.23 -3.73
N TYR A 26 -0.15 3.86 -3.24
CA TYR A 26 -1.02 4.73 -4.03
C TYR A 26 -0.72 6.20 -3.73
N SER A 27 -0.45 6.96 -4.79
CA SER A 27 -0.26 8.41 -4.74
C SER A 27 -1.00 9.07 -5.89
N LYS A 28 -1.96 9.93 -5.59
CA LYS A 28 -2.74 10.68 -6.60
C LYS A 28 -2.75 12.16 -6.29
N GLN A 29 -2.31 12.95 -7.24
CA GLN A 29 -2.43 14.40 -7.19
C GLN A 29 -3.86 14.81 -7.55
N VAL A 30 -4.39 15.76 -6.79
CA VAL A 30 -5.74 16.31 -6.93
C VAL A 30 -5.70 17.81 -6.67
N GLN A 31 -6.75 18.51 -7.09
CA GLN A 31 -6.92 19.92 -6.71
C GLN A 31 -8.11 20.05 -5.77
N LEU A 32 -7.87 20.67 -4.62
CA LEU A 32 -8.90 21.00 -3.65
C LEU A 32 -8.91 22.52 -3.46
N TYR A 33 -10.03 23.16 -3.76
CA TYR A 33 -10.17 24.63 -3.71
C TYR A 33 -9.08 25.39 -4.50
N GLY A 34 -8.66 24.83 -5.64
CA GLY A 34 -7.58 25.40 -6.47
C GLY A 34 -6.17 25.18 -5.94
N CYS A 35 -5.99 24.59 -4.75
CA CYS A 35 -4.70 24.20 -4.20
C CYS A 35 -4.28 22.80 -4.69
N PRO A 36 -3.04 22.61 -5.19
CA PRO A 36 -2.52 21.31 -5.48
C PRO A 36 -2.38 20.47 -4.19
N CYS A 37 -2.96 19.28 -4.21
CA CYS A 37 -2.93 18.34 -3.08
C CYS A 37 -2.52 16.96 -3.56
N ALA A 38 -2.13 16.09 -2.63
CA ALA A 38 -1.88 14.68 -2.92
C ALA A 38 -2.54 13.77 -1.89
N ILE A 39 -3.21 12.75 -2.38
CA ILE A 39 -3.77 11.65 -1.59
C ILE A 39 -2.76 10.51 -1.60
N LEU A 40 -2.41 10.03 -0.41
CA LEU A 40 -1.44 8.97 -0.18
C LEU A 40 -2.07 7.88 0.68
N LEU A 41 -1.96 6.63 0.26
CA LEU A 41 -2.45 5.48 1.02
C LEU A 41 -1.78 4.19 0.53
N PHE A 42 -1.97 3.09 1.26
CA PHE A 42 -1.69 1.76 0.75
C PHE A 42 -2.97 1.08 0.28
N ASP A 43 -2.95 0.55 -0.95
CA ASP A 43 -4.10 -0.18 -1.53
C ASP A 43 -4.45 -1.40 -0.67
N GLY A 44 -5.75 -1.60 -0.46
CA GLY A 44 -6.26 -2.64 0.43
C GLY A 44 -6.19 -2.34 1.93
N MET A 45 -5.48 -1.28 2.36
CA MET A 45 -5.41 -0.86 3.76
C MET A 45 -6.39 0.27 4.08
N ALA A 46 -6.51 1.26 3.20
CA ALA A 46 -7.43 2.38 3.31
C ALA A 46 -8.45 2.38 2.16
N SER A 47 -9.65 2.89 2.42
CA SER A 47 -10.71 3.03 1.42
C SER A 47 -10.61 4.37 0.71
N LEU A 48 -10.22 4.36 -0.57
CA LEU A 48 -10.21 5.55 -1.40
C LEU A 48 -11.64 6.12 -1.59
N SER A 49 -12.65 5.26 -1.72
CA SER A 49 -14.05 5.69 -1.86
C SER A 49 -14.57 6.39 -0.60
N SER A 50 -14.24 5.85 0.58
CA SER A 50 -14.61 6.49 1.85
C SER A 50 -13.91 7.85 2.02
N LEU A 51 -12.62 7.93 1.65
CA LEU A 51 -11.89 9.19 1.67
C LEU A 51 -12.52 10.23 0.73
N TRP A 52 -12.86 9.83 -0.51
CA TRP A 52 -13.53 10.73 -1.44
C TRP A 52 -14.86 11.23 -0.92
N THR A 53 -15.66 10.37 -0.27
CA THR A 53 -16.92 10.78 0.37
C THR A 53 -16.66 11.86 1.45
N VAL A 54 -15.64 11.67 2.29
CA VAL A 54 -15.24 12.64 3.30
C VAL A 54 -14.83 13.97 2.68
N LEU A 55 -13.98 13.95 1.64
CA LEU A 55 -13.49 15.17 0.98
C LEU A 55 -14.57 15.88 0.17
N LEU A 56 -15.47 15.16 -0.50
CA LEU A 56 -16.60 15.73 -1.24
C LEU A 56 -17.64 16.33 -0.30
N ASP A 57 -17.90 15.70 0.83
CA ASP A 57 -18.80 16.24 1.85
C ASP A 57 -18.23 17.54 2.43
N ALA A 58 -16.92 17.57 2.74
CA ALA A 58 -16.21 18.76 3.13
C ALA A 58 -16.34 19.88 2.08
N ALA A 59 -16.13 19.55 0.81
CA ALA A 59 -16.21 20.50 -0.30
C ALA A 59 -17.64 21.03 -0.52
N SER A 60 -18.67 20.20 -0.38
CA SER A 60 -20.07 20.58 -0.61
C SER A 60 -20.61 21.54 0.44
N ARG A 61 -20.18 21.39 1.70
CA ARG A 61 -20.61 22.23 2.82
C ARG A 61 -19.96 23.61 2.82
N HIS A 62 -18.76 23.72 2.24
CA HIS A 62 -18.01 24.96 2.17
C HIS A 62 -17.75 25.36 0.72
N THR A 63 -18.84 25.58 -0.03
CA THR A 63 -18.75 26.38 -1.26
C THR A 63 -18.80 27.84 -0.81
N PRO A 64 -17.66 28.52 -0.57
CA PRO A 64 -17.71 29.95 -0.25
C PRO A 64 -18.28 30.65 -1.47
N ALA A 65 -19.07 31.69 -1.25
CA ALA A 65 -19.40 32.65 -2.32
C ALA A 65 -18.13 33.21 -3.00
N ALA A 66 -16.95 32.97 -2.43
CA ALA A 66 -15.60 33.22 -2.90
C ALA A 66 -14.96 32.00 -3.62
N ALA A 67 -15.72 31.03 -4.14
CA ALA A 67 -15.18 29.85 -4.89
C ALA A 67 -14.41 30.22 -6.16
N GLN A 68 -14.11 31.49 -6.39
CA GLN A 68 -13.28 32.01 -7.48
C GLN A 68 -11.83 32.31 -7.05
N SER A 69 -11.49 32.26 -5.75
CA SER A 69 -10.11 32.48 -5.30
C SER A 69 -9.44 31.15 -4.92
N LYS A 70 -8.28 30.89 -5.50
CA LYS A 70 -7.37 29.81 -5.14
C LYS A 70 -6.98 29.96 -3.67
N LEU A 71 -7.25 28.92 -2.84
CA LEU A 71 -6.80 28.87 -1.45
C LEU A 71 -5.34 28.40 -1.37
N GLU A 72 -4.62 28.93 -0.39
CA GLU A 72 -3.28 28.43 -0.03
C GLU A 72 -3.38 27.13 0.79
N GLY A 73 -2.31 26.34 0.80
CA GLY A 73 -2.30 25.03 1.47
C GLY A 73 -2.66 25.07 2.95
N GLU A 74 -2.20 26.11 3.67
CA GLU A 74 -2.57 26.32 5.10
C GLU A 74 -4.05 26.61 5.28
N GLN A 75 -4.66 27.32 4.36
CA GLN A 75 -6.10 27.61 4.39
C GLN A 75 -6.91 26.35 4.09
N VAL A 76 -6.47 25.54 3.12
CA VAL A 76 -7.09 24.24 2.83
C VAL A 76 -6.95 23.29 4.02
N PHE A 77 -5.77 23.25 4.65
CA PHE A 77 -5.56 22.49 5.88
C PHE A 77 -6.54 22.89 6.97
N ALA A 78 -6.62 24.19 7.29
CA ALA A 78 -7.49 24.71 8.33
C ALA A 78 -8.96 24.42 8.03
N LEU A 79 -9.38 24.60 6.78
CA LEU A 79 -10.74 24.34 6.33
C LEU A 79 -11.14 22.87 6.52
N ILE A 80 -10.30 21.93 6.12
CA ILE A 80 -10.61 20.50 6.21
C ILE A 80 -10.44 19.99 7.64
N PHE A 81 -9.34 20.36 8.31
CA PHE A 81 -9.00 19.82 9.63
C PHE A 81 -9.92 20.29 10.76
N HIS A 82 -10.35 21.56 10.72
CA HIS A 82 -11.21 22.13 11.77
C HIS A 82 -12.72 21.88 11.54
N GLN A 83 -13.09 21.16 10.50
CA GLN A 83 -14.46 20.72 10.32
C GLN A 83 -14.82 19.63 11.34
N SER A 84 -15.64 20.00 12.32
CA SER A 84 -16.11 19.10 13.39
C SER A 84 -17.04 17.98 12.90
N ASP A 85 -17.63 18.13 11.70
CA ASP A 85 -18.68 17.25 11.18
C ASP A 85 -18.18 16.27 10.12
N LEU A 86 -16.86 16.08 10.00
CA LEU A 86 -16.31 15.09 9.07
C LEU A 86 -16.71 13.66 9.50
N PRO A 87 -17.20 12.82 8.57
CA PRO A 87 -17.62 11.46 8.87
C PRO A 87 -16.44 10.50 9.16
N ALA A 88 -15.22 11.00 9.22
CA ALA A 88 -14.01 10.24 9.55
C ALA A 88 -13.16 11.02 10.54
N GLU A 89 -12.59 10.28 11.51
CA GLU A 89 -11.62 10.85 12.44
C GLU A 89 -10.38 11.31 11.65
N SER A 90 -9.95 12.54 11.92
CA SER A 90 -8.78 13.15 11.29
C SER A 90 -7.74 13.55 12.33
N THR A 91 -6.47 13.41 11.97
CA THR A 91 -5.35 13.78 12.82
C THR A 91 -4.27 14.50 12.02
N PRO A 92 -3.61 15.54 12.59
CA PRO A 92 -2.55 16.24 11.88
C PRO A 92 -1.30 15.37 11.77
N VAL A 93 -0.55 15.56 10.70
CA VAL A 93 0.73 14.91 10.42
C VAL A 93 1.79 16.00 10.30
N ALA A 94 2.81 15.97 11.14
CA ALA A 94 3.80 17.05 11.23
C ALA A 94 5.14 16.70 10.57
N ASP A 95 5.50 15.43 10.48
CA ASP A 95 6.78 14.99 9.94
C ASP A 95 6.64 13.73 9.06
N MET A 96 7.70 13.45 8.31
CA MET A 96 7.73 12.32 7.38
C MET A 96 7.63 10.96 8.08
N ALA A 97 8.19 10.82 9.27
CA ALA A 97 8.13 9.55 10.02
C ALA A 97 6.71 9.28 10.54
N ASP A 98 6.01 10.33 11.02
CA ASP A 98 4.60 10.23 11.40
C ASP A 98 3.71 9.91 10.19
N LEU A 99 3.98 10.53 9.02
CA LEU A 99 3.29 10.23 7.77
C LEU A 99 3.40 8.74 7.43
N VAL A 100 4.62 8.23 7.37
CA VAL A 100 4.90 6.81 7.05
C VAL A 100 4.22 5.90 8.06
N ARG A 101 4.33 6.19 9.36
CA ARG A 101 3.70 5.41 10.42
C ARG A 101 2.19 5.34 10.27
N ARG A 102 1.53 6.44 9.96
CA ARG A 102 0.07 6.48 9.77
C ARG A 102 -0.37 5.74 8.51
N MET A 103 0.34 5.92 7.40
CA MET A 103 0.07 5.17 6.18
C MET A 103 0.21 3.66 6.41
N THR A 104 1.30 3.21 7.06
CA THR A 104 1.51 1.79 7.36
C THR A 104 0.54 1.24 8.40
N ALA A 105 -0.11 2.11 9.19
CA ALA A 105 -1.25 1.75 10.06
C ALA A 105 -2.59 1.66 9.32
N GLY A 106 -2.63 1.98 8.01
CA GLY A 106 -3.84 1.88 7.17
C GLY A 106 -4.66 3.17 7.10
N MET A 107 -4.08 4.30 7.47
CA MET A 107 -4.72 5.61 7.27
C MET A 107 -4.42 6.16 5.88
N ALA A 108 -5.34 6.95 5.34
CA ALA A 108 -5.08 7.77 4.16
C ALA A 108 -4.56 9.14 4.59
N VAL A 109 -3.55 9.67 3.88
CA VAL A 109 -2.96 10.98 4.18
C VAL A 109 -3.17 11.93 3.02
N LEU A 110 -3.59 13.16 3.35
CA LEU A 110 -3.70 14.29 2.43
C LEU A 110 -2.56 15.27 2.70
N LEU A 111 -1.78 15.57 1.68
CA LEU A 111 -0.79 16.65 1.67
C LEU A 111 -1.25 17.79 0.78
N MET A 112 -0.94 19.01 1.13
CA MET A 112 -1.26 20.24 0.41
C MET A 112 0.01 21.00 0.06
N ASP A 113 0.06 21.59 -1.13
CA ASP A 113 1.17 22.46 -1.51
C ASP A 113 1.13 23.76 -0.71
N GLY A 114 2.28 24.22 -0.23
CA GLY A 114 2.38 25.42 0.63
C GLY A 114 2.13 25.16 2.12
N CYS A 115 1.81 23.92 2.52
CA CYS A 115 1.60 23.53 3.93
C CYS A 115 2.70 22.56 4.38
N ASP A 116 3.25 22.78 5.58
CA ASP A 116 4.26 21.87 6.20
C ASP A 116 3.63 20.79 7.08
N ARG A 117 2.31 20.60 6.98
CA ARG A 117 1.53 19.59 7.69
C ARG A 117 0.63 18.84 6.72
N GLY A 118 0.32 17.60 7.07
CA GLY A 118 -0.67 16.77 6.39
C GLY A 118 -1.87 16.47 7.29
N ILE A 119 -2.90 15.86 6.72
CA ILE A 119 -4.06 15.34 7.45
C ILE A 119 -4.15 13.84 7.19
N ALA A 120 -4.14 13.05 8.26
CA ALA A 120 -4.40 11.62 8.19
C ALA A 120 -5.85 11.32 8.55
N PHE A 121 -6.53 10.53 7.72
CA PHE A 121 -7.92 10.13 7.87
C PHE A 121 -8.02 8.66 8.23
N SER A 122 -8.83 8.35 9.25
CA SER A 122 -9.13 6.98 9.68
C SER A 122 -10.22 6.37 8.79
N VAL A 123 -9.85 6.07 7.54
CA VAL A 123 -10.73 5.47 6.51
C VAL A 123 -10.31 4.03 6.20
N GLN A 124 -9.97 3.28 7.24
CA GLN A 124 -9.55 1.90 7.09
C GLN A 124 -10.66 1.05 6.48
N ASN A 125 -10.31 0.27 5.46
CA ASN A 125 -11.22 -0.67 4.81
C ASN A 125 -10.73 -2.11 5.01
N LEU A 126 -10.70 -2.50 6.24
CA LEU A 126 -10.26 -3.84 6.61
C LEU A 126 -11.42 -4.83 6.38
N LYS A 127 -11.60 -5.26 5.13
CA LYS A 127 -12.57 -6.32 4.79
C LYS A 127 -12.06 -7.68 5.28
N PHE A 128 -12.11 -7.91 6.59
CA PHE A 128 -11.60 -9.14 7.22
C PHE A 128 -12.47 -10.39 7.00
N ARG A 129 -13.66 -10.26 6.40
CA ARG A 129 -14.60 -11.37 6.29
C ARG A 129 -14.19 -12.50 5.35
N SER A 130 -13.14 -12.30 4.54
CA SER A 130 -12.63 -13.32 3.60
C SER A 130 -11.33 -14.01 4.06
N VAL A 131 -10.77 -13.60 5.19
CA VAL A 131 -9.54 -14.21 5.74
C VAL A 131 -9.96 -15.29 6.72
N GLY A 132 -9.92 -16.54 6.26
CA GLY A 132 -10.23 -17.74 7.05
C GLY A 132 -8.99 -18.37 7.66
N GLU A 133 -9.21 -19.32 8.57
CA GLU A 133 -8.14 -20.20 9.05
C GLU A 133 -7.77 -21.19 7.93
N PRO A 134 -6.46 -21.40 7.64
CA PRO A 134 -6.04 -22.38 6.65
C PRO A 134 -6.46 -23.80 7.09
N GLU A 135 -7.14 -24.52 6.22
CA GLU A 135 -7.59 -25.89 6.51
C GLU A 135 -6.42 -26.88 6.69
N GLY A 136 -5.31 -26.65 5.99
CA GLY A 136 -4.13 -27.51 6.01
C GLY A 136 -3.08 -27.17 7.08
N GLU A 137 -3.16 -25.99 7.71
CA GLU A 137 -2.14 -25.48 8.65
C GLU A 137 -2.79 -24.94 9.93
N GLY A 138 -3.44 -25.81 10.73
CA GLY A 138 -4.05 -25.42 12.00
C GLY A 138 -3.03 -24.94 13.04
N ASN A 139 -3.22 -23.77 13.65
CA ASN A 139 -2.36 -23.24 14.70
C ASN A 139 -3.01 -23.42 16.08
N LEU A 140 -2.29 -24.06 17.01
CA LEU A 140 -2.72 -24.14 18.40
C LEU A 140 -2.56 -22.80 19.15
N ARG A 141 -1.62 -21.94 18.71
CA ARG A 141 -1.35 -20.60 19.27
C ARG A 141 -0.93 -19.64 18.15
N GLY A 142 -1.42 -18.40 18.20
CA GLY A 142 -1.06 -17.33 17.27
C GLY A 142 -2.21 -16.91 16.35
N SER A 143 -1.88 -16.16 15.29
CA SER A 143 -2.87 -15.71 14.32
C SER A 143 -3.50 -16.89 13.57
N ARG A 144 -4.81 -16.84 13.41
CA ARG A 144 -5.57 -17.80 12.59
C ARG A 144 -5.80 -17.31 11.17
N GLU A 145 -5.20 -16.19 10.81
CA GLU A 145 -5.32 -15.61 9.48
C GLU A 145 -4.48 -16.40 8.48
N GLY A 146 -5.10 -16.79 7.38
CA GLY A 146 -4.48 -17.45 6.26
C GLY A 146 -4.58 -16.62 4.98
N PHE A 147 -3.81 -16.97 3.97
CA PHE A 147 -3.97 -16.42 2.64
C PHE A 147 -5.29 -16.88 2.02
N SER A 148 -5.92 -15.98 1.27
CA SER A 148 -7.11 -16.22 0.46
C SER A 148 -6.72 -16.43 -1.01
N ASP A 149 -7.70 -16.82 -1.84
CA ASP A 149 -7.50 -16.97 -3.30
C ASP A 149 -7.23 -15.65 -4.02
N LEU A 150 -7.49 -14.51 -3.37
CA LEU A 150 -7.33 -13.19 -3.97
C LEU A 150 -5.98 -12.58 -3.61
N LEU A 151 -5.09 -12.43 -4.60
CA LEU A 151 -3.75 -11.87 -4.43
C LEU A 151 -3.76 -10.52 -3.69
N ARG A 152 -4.65 -9.60 -4.06
CA ARG A 152 -4.73 -8.26 -3.45
C ARG A 152 -5.06 -8.29 -1.96
N ILE A 153 -5.90 -9.24 -1.53
CA ILE A 153 -6.20 -9.43 -0.10
C ILE A 153 -4.95 -9.92 0.64
N ASN A 154 -4.21 -10.85 0.07
CA ASN A 154 -2.98 -11.37 0.65
C ASN A 154 -1.89 -10.29 0.76
N LEU A 155 -1.76 -9.43 -0.25
CA LEU A 155 -0.83 -8.30 -0.21
C LEU A 155 -1.19 -7.30 0.89
N SER A 156 -2.46 -6.97 1.05
CA SER A 156 -2.92 -6.09 2.13
C SER A 156 -2.72 -6.72 3.52
N LEU A 157 -2.90 -8.04 3.64
CA LEU A 157 -2.62 -8.79 4.86
C LEU A 157 -1.14 -8.71 5.23
N LEU A 158 -0.23 -8.94 4.27
CA LEU A 158 1.21 -8.79 4.48
C LEU A 158 1.56 -7.36 4.90
N ARG A 159 1.03 -6.34 4.24
CA ARG A 159 1.29 -4.93 4.60
C ARG A 159 0.82 -4.61 6.01
N ARG A 160 -0.32 -5.15 6.43
CA ARG A 160 -0.87 -4.97 7.76
C ARG A 160 0.00 -5.60 8.85
N LEU A 161 0.57 -6.77 8.58
CA LEU A 161 1.45 -7.49 9.51
C LEU A 161 2.87 -6.89 9.53
N ILE A 162 3.39 -6.54 8.35
CA ILE A 162 4.74 -5.98 8.18
C ILE A 162 4.63 -4.47 7.93
N ARG A 163 4.43 -3.71 9.00
CA ARG A 163 4.23 -2.25 8.98
C ARG A 163 5.54 -1.49 8.86
N THR A 164 6.24 -1.69 7.75
CA THR A 164 7.52 -1.03 7.48
C THR A 164 7.58 -0.48 6.05
N GLU A 165 8.30 0.62 5.89
CA GLU A 165 8.63 1.19 4.56
C GLU A 165 9.56 0.27 3.76
N ALA A 166 10.28 -0.64 4.44
CA ALA A 166 11.17 -1.57 3.78
C ALA A 166 10.43 -2.67 3.01
N LEU A 167 9.15 -2.96 3.31
CA LEU A 167 8.38 -3.97 2.58
C LEU A 167 8.08 -3.47 1.16
N VAL A 168 8.49 -4.25 0.18
CA VAL A 168 8.21 -4.05 -1.24
C VAL A 168 7.37 -5.20 -1.76
N GLN A 169 6.36 -4.89 -2.55
CA GLN A 169 5.46 -5.84 -3.20
C GLN A 169 5.49 -5.56 -4.70
N GLU A 170 6.18 -6.40 -5.45
CA GLU A 170 6.24 -6.32 -6.91
C GLU A 170 5.18 -7.24 -7.50
N VAL A 171 4.20 -6.68 -8.21
CA VAL A 171 3.16 -7.45 -8.89
C VAL A 171 3.49 -7.56 -10.36
N ALA A 172 3.40 -8.76 -10.90
CA ALA A 172 3.62 -9.05 -12.31
C ALA A 172 2.62 -10.10 -12.80
N GLN A 173 2.53 -10.24 -14.13
CA GLN A 173 1.73 -11.29 -14.77
C GLN A 173 2.65 -12.38 -15.29
N ALA A 174 2.26 -13.63 -15.10
CA ALA A 174 2.98 -14.78 -15.66
C ALA A 174 2.74 -14.87 -17.17
N ASP A 175 3.78 -15.32 -17.90
CA ASP A 175 3.70 -15.60 -19.33
C ASP A 175 2.92 -16.91 -19.58
N THR A 176 1.61 -16.84 -19.31
CA THR A 176 0.66 -17.94 -19.49
C THR A 176 -0.56 -17.45 -20.27
N PRO A 177 -1.31 -18.33 -20.96
CA PRO A 177 -2.53 -17.94 -21.65
C PRO A 177 -3.58 -17.25 -20.74
N MET A 178 -3.55 -17.53 -19.44
CA MET A 178 -4.46 -16.95 -18.45
C MET A 178 -3.94 -15.62 -17.86
N ALA A 179 -2.68 -15.22 -18.15
CA ALA A 179 -2.03 -14.03 -17.61
C ALA A 179 -2.21 -13.88 -16.09
N THR A 180 -2.05 -15.01 -15.35
CA THR A 180 -2.26 -15.04 -13.89
C THR A 180 -1.29 -14.11 -13.18
N GLU A 181 -1.81 -13.25 -12.29
CA GLU A 181 -0.99 -12.35 -11.49
C GLU A 181 -0.25 -13.10 -10.38
N TYR A 182 0.98 -12.70 -10.13
CA TYR A 182 1.77 -13.12 -8.99
C TYR A 182 2.47 -11.93 -8.35
N ALA A 183 2.91 -12.08 -7.12
CA ALA A 183 3.66 -11.04 -6.42
C ALA A 183 4.95 -11.58 -5.82
N LEU A 184 6.02 -10.80 -5.94
CA LEU A 184 7.29 -10.98 -5.25
C LEU A 184 7.35 -9.98 -4.09
N CYS A 185 7.33 -10.49 -2.86
CA CYS A 185 7.36 -9.68 -1.64
C CYS A 185 8.70 -9.85 -0.93
N TYR A 186 9.32 -8.74 -0.54
CA TYR A 186 10.60 -8.76 0.17
C TYR A 186 10.79 -7.47 1.00
N CYS A 187 11.72 -7.51 1.97
CA CYS A 187 12.11 -6.33 2.72
C CYS A 187 13.45 -5.78 2.19
N LYS A 188 13.48 -4.52 1.75
CA LYS A 188 14.72 -3.79 1.39
C LYS A 188 15.73 -3.91 2.53
N GLY A 189 16.99 -4.14 2.18
CA GLY A 189 18.08 -4.25 3.17
C GLY A 189 18.12 -5.57 3.97
N LYS A 190 17.13 -6.47 3.79
CA LYS A 190 17.14 -7.82 4.38
C LYS A 190 17.44 -8.91 3.37
N VAL A 191 17.14 -8.69 2.11
CA VAL A 191 17.46 -9.60 1.00
C VAL A 191 18.74 -9.15 0.31
N SER A 192 19.63 -10.11 -0.06
CA SER A 192 20.80 -9.77 -0.86
C SER A 192 20.42 -9.37 -2.29
N PRO A 193 21.09 -8.37 -2.89
CA PRO A 193 20.79 -7.97 -4.28
C PRO A 193 20.94 -9.14 -5.27
N GLN A 194 21.91 -10.02 -5.05
CA GLN A 194 22.16 -11.18 -5.90
C GLN A 194 21.00 -12.18 -5.84
N ALA A 195 20.48 -12.47 -4.63
CA ALA A 195 19.33 -13.36 -4.45
C ALA A 195 18.07 -12.78 -5.10
N LEU A 196 17.84 -11.47 -4.93
CA LEU A 196 16.68 -10.80 -5.51
C LEU A 196 16.74 -10.83 -7.05
N GLU A 197 17.90 -10.54 -7.61
CA GLU A 197 18.11 -10.58 -9.07
C GLU A 197 17.96 -11.99 -9.61
N TYR A 198 18.48 -12.99 -8.92
CA TYR A 198 18.31 -14.40 -9.28
C TYR A 198 16.83 -14.79 -9.36
N VAL A 199 16.05 -14.46 -8.32
CA VAL A 199 14.61 -14.76 -8.29
C VAL A 199 13.87 -14.02 -9.40
N ARG A 200 14.13 -12.73 -9.61
CA ARG A 200 13.51 -11.97 -10.70
C ARG A 200 13.80 -12.56 -12.07
N LYS A 201 15.06 -12.94 -12.34
CA LYS A 201 15.42 -13.61 -13.60
C LYS A 201 14.71 -14.93 -13.77
N ALA A 202 14.63 -15.73 -12.70
CA ALA A 202 13.95 -17.03 -12.73
C ALA A 202 12.45 -16.87 -13.00
N LEU A 203 11.77 -15.92 -12.33
CA LEU A 203 10.35 -15.62 -12.54
C LEU A 203 10.06 -15.11 -13.96
N THR A 204 10.93 -14.22 -14.47
CA THR A 204 10.79 -13.69 -15.84
C THR A 204 11.03 -14.77 -16.92
N ALA A 205 11.94 -15.71 -16.66
CA ALA A 205 12.22 -16.82 -17.57
C ALA A 205 11.18 -17.95 -17.48
N ALA A 206 10.38 -17.96 -16.43
CA ALA A 206 9.40 -19.03 -16.20
C ALA A 206 8.25 -18.94 -17.20
N LYS A 207 7.99 -20.07 -17.88
CA LYS A 207 6.88 -20.23 -18.84
C LYS A 207 6.07 -21.47 -18.48
N PRO A 208 5.39 -21.48 -17.32
CA PRO A 208 4.55 -22.60 -16.97
C PRO A 208 3.32 -22.66 -17.90
N ALA A 209 2.86 -23.87 -18.23
CA ALA A 209 1.65 -24.04 -19.04
C ALA A 209 0.41 -23.43 -18.37
N MET A 210 0.37 -23.48 -17.05
CA MET A 210 -0.63 -22.85 -16.19
C MET A 210 0.03 -22.42 -14.87
N LEU A 211 -0.61 -21.51 -14.16
CA LEU A 211 -0.17 -21.05 -12.85
C LEU A 211 -1.36 -21.07 -11.88
N LEU A 212 -1.41 -22.07 -11.00
CA LEU A 212 -2.44 -22.22 -9.98
C LEU A 212 -1.93 -21.80 -8.59
N ASP A 213 -0.64 -22.04 -8.32
CA ASP A 213 0.03 -21.64 -7.08
C ASP A 213 1.53 -21.37 -7.32
N SER A 214 2.24 -20.92 -6.29
CA SER A 214 3.66 -20.56 -6.39
C SER A 214 4.60 -21.74 -6.69
N SER A 215 4.18 -22.97 -6.46
CA SER A 215 5.02 -24.17 -6.72
C SER A 215 5.30 -24.38 -8.21
N TYR A 216 4.45 -23.85 -9.09
CA TYR A 216 4.68 -23.88 -10.53
C TYR A 216 5.94 -23.14 -10.98
N PHE A 217 6.49 -22.23 -10.17
CA PHE A 217 7.76 -21.55 -10.43
C PHE A 217 8.99 -22.36 -9.98
N LEU A 218 8.83 -23.39 -9.16
CA LEU A 218 9.95 -24.16 -8.59
C LEU A 218 10.95 -24.71 -9.63
N PRO A 219 10.53 -25.20 -10.83
CA PRO A 219 11.48 -25.68 -11.83
C PRO A 219 12.51 -24.63 -12.28
N TRP A 220 12.19 -23.35 -12.21
CA TRP A 220 13.09 -22.24 -12.56
C TRP A 220 13.83 -21.65 -11.35
N LEU A 221 13.27 -21.77 -10.15
CA LEU A 221 13.85 -21.27 -8.91
C LEU A 221 14.86 -22.24 -8.29
N LEU A 222 14.71 -23.56 -8.53
CA LEU A 222 15.60 -24.56 -7.94
C LEU A 222 16.71 -24.95 -8.91
N PRO A 223 17.97 -25.12 -8.42
CA PRO A 223 19.06 -25.66 -9.22
C PRO A 223 18.73 -27.08 -9.71
N ALA A 224 19.28 -27.44 -10.88
CA ALA A 224 19.02 -28.74 -11.51
C ALA A 224 19.40 -29.95 -10.63
N SER A 225 20.34 -29.77 -9.68
CA SER A 225 20.75 -30.80 -8.72
C SER A 225 19.68 -31.21 -7.71
N PHE A 226 18.64 -30.37 -7.51
CA PHE A 226 17.56 -30.65 -6.55
C PHE A 226 16.31 -31.28 -7.21
N ARG A 227 16.35 -31.61 -8.48
CA ARG A 227 15.19 -32.13 -9.23
C ARG A 227 14.69 -33.49 -8.78
N LEU A 228 15.50 -34.29 -8.05
CA LEU A 228 15.07 -35.59 -7.53
C LEU A 228 14.13 -35.51 -6.34
N PHE A 229 14.26 -34.44 -5.53
CA PHE A 229 13.40 -34.17 -4.36
C PHE A 229 13.05 -32.69 -4.37
N THR A 230 11.81 -32.38 -4.66
CA THR A 230 11.33 -31.00 -4.57
C THR A 230 11.09 -30.66 -3.10
N PRO A 231 11.84 -29.72 -2.50
CA PRO A 231 11.54 -29.27 -1.14
C PRO A 231 10.16 -28.60 -1.13
N VAL A 232 9.34 -28.95 -0.16
CA VAL A 232 8.08 -28.25 0.08
C VAL A 232 8.40 -26.88 0.71
N SER A 233 8.16 -25.83 -0.04
CA SER A 233 8.36 -24.43 0.39
C SER A 233 7.06 -23.63 0.28
N TYR A 234 5.97 -24.24 0.72
CA TYR A 234 4.63 -23.70 0.61
C TYR A 234 4.06 -23.44 1.99
N THR A 235 3.42 -22.29 2.20
CA THR A 235 2.64 -21.96 3.37
C THR A 235 1.38 -21.19 3.00
N GLN A 236 0.29 -21.48 3.68
CA GLN A 236 -0.97 -20.71 3.58
C GLN A 236 -1.01 -19.57 4.59
N ARG A 237 0.07 -19.33 5.34
CA ARG A 237 0.14 -18.32 6.38
C ARG A 237 1.05 -17.18 5.99
N PRO A 238 0.69 -15.94 6.34
CA PRO A 238 1.50 -14.76 6.08
C PRO A 238 2.70 -14.60 7.03
N ALA A 239 2.77 -15.37 8.11
CA ALA A 239 3.81 -15.32 9.14
C ALA A 239 4.09 -16.72 9.72
#